data_51433c04cf8af3e72a6c4992ee98a988
#
_entry.id   51433c04cf8af3e72a6c4992ee98a988
#
_cell.length_a   1.000
_cell.length_b   1.000
_cell.length_c   1.000
_cell.angle_alpha   90.00
_cell.angle_beta   90.00
_cell.angle_gamma   90.00
#
_symmetry.space_group_name_H-M   'P 1'
#
loop_
_entity.id
_entity.type
_entity.pdbx_description
1 polymer ?
#
loop_
_entity_poly.entity_id
_entity_poly.type
_entity_poly.pdbx_seq_one_letter_code
_entity_poly.pdbx_strand_id
1 'polypeptide(L)'
;VPPLTGVLPAILSGKGWFRLDRAPSVGWDGAVTTETATDVFEAHRPVLLGVAYRMLGRVADAEDVVQEAWLRWSGAPREDVREPRGYLVRITTRLAIDRLRQIKARGETYVGPWLPEPYVTDFGDTVPDTAERAVLADSVSVAVLVVLESLSPLERAVFVLREAFAFPYADIAAMLDRGEPAVRQLAGRARKHVEERRPRYEVDPAQRRDFTERFLAAAADGDLEGLMALLAPEVRLVGDSGGKSQAPLRVLQTADKVGRFLVGVAQKSLPGLSVRFLELNGGPAALILSGDKPDSVFQLDVADGRVQSVYIVRNPDKLRSLAVA
;
A
#
# COMPACT_ATOMS: atom_id res chain seq x y z
N VAL A 1 -18.53 -10.38 49.18
CA VAL A 1 -18.11 -10.21 47.77
C VAL A 1 -16.76 -9.51 47.78
N PRO A 2 -15.65 -10.19 47.47
CA PRO A 2 -14.32 -9.55 47.45
C PRO A 2 -14.05 -8.87 46.10
N PRO A 3 -13.17 -7.86 46.05
CA PRO A 3 -12.85 -7.14 44.83
C PRO A 3 -11.87 -7.90 43.95
N LEU A 4 -12.13 -7.93 42.66
CA LEU A 4 -11.24 -8.45 41.63
C LEU A 4 -10.16 -7.40 41.33
N THR A 5 -9.00 -7.60 41.90
CA THR A 5 -7.74 -7.01 41.41
C THR A 5 -7.29 -7.79 40.20
N GLY A 6 -7.52 -7.29 39.03
CA GLY A 6 -7.10 -7.89 37.76
C GLY A 6 -5.95 -7.11 37.16
N VAL A 7 -4.89 -7.82 36.97
CA VAL A 7 -3.62 -7.56 36.30
C VAL A 7 -3.78 -6.78 35.01
N LEU A 8 -3.23 -5.56 34.95
CA LEU A 8 -2.87 -4.86 33.74
C LEU A 8 -1.58 -5.48 33.16
N PRO A 9 -1.56 -5.95 31.92
CA PRO A 9 -0.28 -6.19 31.27
C PRO A 9 0.23 -4.86 30.71
N ALA A 10 1.44 -4.52 31.13
CA ALA A 10 2.23 -3.45 30.57
C ALA A 10 2.50 -3.72 29.07
N ILE A 11 1.88 -2.98 28.19
CA ILE A 11 2.24 -2.85 26.78
C ILE A 11 2.68 -1.42 26.56
N LEU A 12 3.89 -1.11 27.04
CA LEU A 12 4.60 0.11 26.69
C LEU A 12 6.07 -0.25 26.47
N SER A 13 6.39 -0.72 25.29
CA SER A 13 7.70 -0.46 24.66
C SER A 13 7.52 -0.65 23.17
N GLY A 14 7.45 0.45 22.47
CA GLY A 14 7.36 0.50 21.01
C GLY A 14 8.54 -0.20 20.38
N LYS A 15 8.26 -1.22 19.60
CA LYS A 15 9.08 -1.80 18.53
C LYS A 15 8.29 -2.98 17.96
N GLY A 16 7.47 -2.73 16.97
CA GLY A 16 6.76 -3.82 16.33
C GLY A 16 5.91 -3.33 15.15
N TRP A 17 6.58 -2.90 14.13
CA TRP A 17 5.99 -2.60 12.87
C TRP A 17 5.89 -3.91 12.08
N PHE A 18 4.69 -4.42 11.86
CA PHE A 18 4.42 -5.63 11.07
C PHE A 18 5.16 -6.90 11.51
N ARG A 19 4.69 -7.53 12.57
CA ARG A 19 5.05 -8.90 12.89
C ARG A 19 4.09 -9.84 12.15
N LEU A 20 4.60 -10.49 11.11
CA LEU A 20 4.06 -11.78 10.70
C LEU A 20 4.50 -12.78 11.75
N ASP A 21 3.59 -13.27 12.58
CA ASP A 21 3.86 -14.41 13.44
C ASP A 21 4.29 -15.59 12.57
N ARG A 22 5.30 -16.32 13.04
CA ARG A 22 5.78 -17.54 12.42
C ARG A 22 4.59 -18.42 12.07
N ALA A 23 4.42 -18.75 10.79
CA ALA A 23 3.55 -19.82 10.39
C ALA A 23 3.86 -21.06 11.24
N PRO A 24 2.84 -21.76 11.76
CA PRO A 24 3.05 -23.00 12.51
C PRO A 24 3.82 -23.97 11.62
N SER A 25 4.84 -24.60 12.18
CA SER A 25 5.53 -25.73 11.56
C SER A 25 4.51 -26.87 11.41
N VAL A 26 3.95 -27.04 10.22
CA VAL A 26 3.16 -28.20 9.90
C VAL A 26 4.10 -29.40 9.86
N GLY A 27 3.90 -30.33 10.79
CA GLY A 27 4.61 -31.60 10.82
C GLY A 27 4.34 -32.37 9.52
N TRP A 28 5.40 -32.78 8.88
CA TRP A 28 5.38 -33.64 7.69
C TRP A 28 5.09 -35.08 8.10
N ASP A 29 3.87 -35.54 7.88
CA ASP A 29 3.60 -36.98 7.77
C ASP A 29 3.51 -37.35 6.28
N GLY A 30 4.39 -38.26 5.90
CA GLY A 30 4.78 -38.63 4.58
C GLY A 30 3.66 -39.06 3.61
N ALA A 31 3.41 -38.18 2.66
CA ALA A 31 3.08 -38.57 1.29
C ALA A 31 3.94 -37.70 0.37
N VAL A 32 4.93 -38.28 -0.30
CA VAL A 32 5.76 -37.58 -1.29
C VAL A 32 4.91 -37.29 -2.50
N THR A 33 4.11 -36.22 -2.43
CA THR A 33 3.61 -35.56 -3.64
C THR A 33 4.77 -34.70 -4.14
N THR A 34 5.30 -35.05 -5.29
CA THR A 34 6.33 -34.23 -5.97
C THR A 34 5.70 -32.88 -6.30
N GLU A 35 5.86 -31.88 -5.44
CA GLU A 35 5.39 -30.51 -5.71
C GLU A 35 5.95 -30.05 -7.04
N THR A 36 5.05 -29.64 -7.94
CA THR A 36 5.48 -29.11 -9.24
C THR A 36 6.07 -27.70 -9.06
N ALA A 37 6.83 -27.24 -10.07
CA ALA A 37 7.30 -25.86 -10.09
C ALA A 37 6.17 -24.84 -9.95
N THR A 38 5.01 -25.19 -10.50
CA THR A 38 3.81 -24.36 -10.47
C THR A 38 3.24 -24.28 -9.05
N ASP A 39 3.10 -25.42 -8.37
CA ASP A 39 2.54 -25.45 -7.02
C ASP A 39 3.39 -24.62 -6.03
N VAL A 40 4.72 -24.80 -6.11
CA VAL A 40 5.66 -24.00 -5.29
C VAL A 40 5.56 -22.51 -5.59
N PHE A 41 5.46 -22.13 -6.86
CA PHE A 41 5.37 -20.73 -7.25
C PHE A 41 4.04 -20.12 -6.80
N GLU A 42 2.91 -20.78 -7.05
CA GLU A 42 1.59 -20.29 -6.68
C GLU A 42 1.45 -20.13 -5.16
N ALA A 43 2.03 -21.05 -4.36
CA ALA A 43 2.08 -20.91 -2.90
C ALA A 43 2.81 -19.62 -2.44
N HIS A 44 3.73 -19.09 -3.24
CA HIS A 44 4.48 -17.87 -2.90
C HIS A 44 4.03 -16.62 -3.66
N ARG A 45 3.20 -16.79 -4.70
CA ARG A 45 2.73 -15.70 -5.58
C ARG A 45 2.20 -14.47 -4.82
N PRO A 46 1.37 -14.62 -3.77
CA PRO A 46 0.87 -13.47 -3.01
C PRO A 46 1.99 -12.63 -2.37
N VAL A 47 3.01 -13.30 -1.81
CA VAL A 47 4.18 -12.61 -1.23
C VAL A 47 4.97 -11.88 -2.32
N LEU A 48 5.17 -12.50 -3.47
CA LEU A 48 5.90 -11.90 -4.59
C LEU A 48 5.16 -10.66 -5.12
N LEU A 49 3.84 -10.76 -5.29
CA LEU A 49 3.00 -9.63 -5.69
C LEU A 49 3.04 -8.51 -4.65
N GLY A 50 2.97 -8.85 -3.36
CA GLY A 50 3.09 -7.91 -2.26
C GLY A 50 4.43 -7.16 -2.25
N VAL A 51 5.55 -7.84 -2.52
CA VAL A 51 6.87 -7.21 -2.67
C VAL A 51 6.91 -6.30 -3.89
N ALA A 52 6.50 -6.80 -5.06
CA ALA A 52 6.53 -6.07 -6.31
C ALA A 52 5.65 -4.81 -6.26
N TYR A 53 4.44 -4.93 -5.73
CA TYR A 53 3.52 -3.80 -5.62
C TYR A 53 4.05 -2.70 -4.67
N ARG A 54 4.60 -3.05 -3.50
CA ARG A 54 5.22 -2.08 -2.59
C ARG A 54 6.45 -1.41 -3.19
N MET A 55 7.15 -2.13 -4.07
CA MET A 55 8.28 -1.58 -4.81
C MET A 55 7.85 -0.63 -5.93
N LEU A 56 6.79 -0.94 -6.67
CA LEU A 56 6.44 -0.28 -7.93
C LEU A 56 5.26 0.68 -7.80
N GLY A 57 4.36 0.44 -6.84
CA GLY A 57 3.14 1.24 -6.62
C GLY A 57 2.10 1.14 -7.74
N ARG A 58 2.27 0.21 -8.71
CA ARG A 58 1.34 -0.07 -9.80
C ARG A 58 1.07 -1.56 -9.88
N VAL A 59 -0.19 -1.93 -9.91
CA VAL A 59 -0.61 -3.34 -9.92
C VAL A 59 -0.14 -4.03 -11.20
N ALA A 60 -0.34 -3.40 -12.35
CA ALA A 60 0.07 -3.96 -13.64
C ALA A 60 1.60 -4.21 -13.70
N ASP A 61 2.41 -3.23 -13.27
CA ASP A 61 3.88 -3.40 -13.25
C ASP A 61 4.30 -4.50 -12.25
N ALA A 62 3.57 -4.65 -11.14
CA ALA A 62 3.83 -5.71 -10.16
C ALA A 62 3.50 -7.09 -10.72
N GLU A 63 2.37 -7.23 -11.41
CA GLU A 63 1.98 -8.46 -12.09
C GLU A 63 2.98 -8.85 -13.19
N ASP A 64 3.43 -7.89 -14.00
CA ASP A 64 4.46 -8.10 -15.02
C ASP A 64 5.76 -8.67 -14.40
N VAL A 65 6.19 -8.09 -13.28
CA VAL A 65 7.38 -8.53 -12.54
C VAL A 65 7.19 -9.94 -11.98
N VAL A 66 6.03 -10.25 -11.43
CA VAL A 66 5.72 -11.59 -10.90
C VAL A 66 5.67 -12.62 -12.05
N GLN A 67 5.10 -12.26 -13.19
CA GLN A 67 5.08 -13.12 -14.37
C GLN A 67 6.51 -13.36 -14.89
N GLU A 68 7.38 -12.35 -14.95
CA GLU A 68 8.78 -12.54 -15.33
C GLU A 68 9.53 -13.40 -14.31
N ALA A 69 9.24 -13.25 -13.02
CA ALA A 69 9.78 -14.13 -11.97
C ALA A 69 9.36 -15.59 -12.17
N TRP A 70 8.12 -15.85 -12.59
CA TRP A 70 7.64 -17.17 -12.98
C TRP A 70 8.45 -17.76 -14.15
N LEU A 71 8.66 -17.00 -15.21
CA LEU A 71 9.42 -17.46 -16.37
C LEU A 71 10.85 -17.86 -15.98
N ARG A 72 11.49 -17.09 -15.10
CA ARG A 72 12.83 -17.43 -14.57
C ARG A 72 12.81 -18.67 -13.68
N TRP A 73 11.80 -18.80 -12.84
CA TRP A 73 11.62 -19.97 -11.96
C TRP A 73 11.36 -21.25 -12.73
N SER A 74 10.46 -21.21 -13.72
CA SER A 74 10.09 -22.38 -14.51
C SER A 74 11.24 -22.93 -15.35
N GLY A 75 12.17 -22.06 -15.80
CA GLY A 75 13.35 -22.42 -16.57
C GLY A 75 14.62 -22.72 -15.76
N ALA A 76 14.59 -22.54 -14.42
CA ALA A 76 15.78 -22.73 -13.61
C ALA A 76 15.97 -24.20 -13.16
N PRO A 77 17.22 -24.70 -13.03
CA PRO A 77 17.48 -25.93 -12.32
C PRO A 77 17.15 -25.76 -10.85
N ARG A 78 16.18 -26.54 -10.35
CA ARG A 78 15.61 -26.37 -9.00
C ARG A 78 16.22 -27.29 -7.96
N GLU A 79 16.99 -28.26 -8.40
CA GLU A 79 17.62 -29.28 -7.55
C GLU A 79 18.51 -28.67 -6.45
N ASP A 80 19.08 -27.49 -6.72
CA ASP A 80 19.94 -26.77 -5.79
C ASP A 80 19.20 -25.69 -4.94
N VAL A 81 17.90 -25.47 -5.17
CA VAL A 81 17.14 -24.44 -4.45
C VAL A 81 16.59 -25.02 -3.15
N ARG A 82 17.33 -24.82 -2.05
CA ARG A 82 16.91 -25.29 -0.72
C ARG A 82 15.78 -24.47 -0.09
N GLU A 83 15.65 -23.19 -0.46
CA GLU A 83 14.70 -22.24 0.11
C GLU A 83 13.98 -21.49 -1.04
N PRO A 84 12.89 -22.06 -1.58
CA PRO A 84 12.18 -21.48 -2.72
C PRO A 84 11.65 -20.07 -2.48
N ARG A 85 11.10 -19.79 -1.27
CA ARG A 85 10.58 -18.46 -0.91
C ARG A 85 11.67 -17.40 -1.03
N GLY A 86 12.82 -17.60 -0.41
CA GLY A 86 13.93 -16.66 -0.44
C GLY A 86 14.46 -16.45 -1.87
N TYR A 87 14.56 -17.52 -2.65
CA TYR A 87 14.98 -17.47 -4.04
C TYR A 87 14.02 -16.66 -4.92
N LEU A 88 12.72 -16.93 -4.82
CA LEU A 88 11.66 -16.22 -5.57
C LEU A 88 11.57 -14.75 -5.19
N VAL A 89 11.62 -14.42 -3.89
CA VAL A 89 11.64 -13.03 -3.41
C VAL A 89 12.88 -12.29 -3.92
N ARG A 90 14.05 -12.94 -3.95
CA ARG A 90 15.28 -12.37 -4.53
C ARG A 90 15.10 -12.01 -6.00
N ILE A 91 14.55 -12.92 -6.83
CA ILE A 91 14.30 -12.66 -8.25
C ILE A 91 13.34 -11.48 -8.41
N THR A 92 12.19 -11.53 -7.73
CA THR A 92 11.15 -10.50 -7.80
C THR A 92 11.68 -9.13 -7.38
N THR A 93 12.44 -9.06 -6.29
CA THR A 93 13.04 -7.81 -5.80
C THR A 93 14.02 -7.23 -6.82
N ARG A 94 14.89 -8.04 -7.42
CA ARG A 94 15.85 -7.59 -8.44
C ARG A 94 15.14 -7.07 -9.68
N LEU A 95 14.12 -7.77 -10.17
CA LEU A 95 13.28 -7.33 -11.27
C LEU A 95 12.59 -5.99 -10.97
N ALA A 96 12.03 -5.85 -9.78
CA ALA A 96 11.39 -4.59 -9.35
C ALA A 96 12.39 -3.43 -9.27
N ILE A 97 13.60 -3.66 -8.75
CA ILE A 97 14.68 -2.64 -8.74
C ILE A 97 15.05 -2.22 -10.18
N ASP A 98 15.20 -3.18 -11.07
CA ASP A 98 15.55 -2.90 -12.47
C ASP A 98 14.42 -2.15 -13.18
N ARG A 99 13.16 -2.52 -12.91
CA ARG A 99 11.99 -1.80 -13.43
C ARG A 99 11.97 -0.34 -12.94
N LEU A 100 12.22 -0.09 -11.65
CA LEU A 100 12.32 1.28 -11.10
C LEU A 100 13.44 2.09 -11.76
N ARG A 101 14.59 1.46 -12.02
CA ARG A 101 15.70 2.11 -12.71
C ARG A 101 15.34 2.46 -14.14
N GLN A 102 14.65 1.56 -14.85
CA GLN A 102 14.19 1.80 -16.22
C GLN A 102 13.16 2.95 -16.27
N ILE A 103 12.17 2.96 -15.36
CA ILE A 103 11.19 4.06 -15.26
C ILE A 103 11.93 5.40 -15.06
N LYS A 104 12.89 5.43 -14.13
CA LYS A 104 13.69 6.64 -13.88
C LYS A 104 14.58 7.03 -15.07
N ALA A 105 15.16 6.06 -15.76
CA ALA A 105 16.04 6.31 -16.92
C ALA A 105 15.28 6.81 -18.16
N ARG A 106 14.00 6.45 -18.32
CA ARG A 106 13.17 6.95 -19.41
C ARG A 106 12.90 8.45 -19.33
N GLY A 107 13.11 9.06 -18.17
CA GLY A 107 12.92 10.50 -17.99
C GLY A 107 11.49 10.98 -18.24
N GLU A 108 10.52 10.08 -18.26
CA GLU A 108 9.12 10.42 -18.44
C GLU A 108 8.68 11.33 -17.29
N THR A 109 8.38 12.58 -17.61
CA THR A 109 7.85 13.51 -16.62
C THR A 109 6.39 13.18 -16.38
N TYR A 110 6.08 12.61 -15.22
CA TYR A 110 4.70 12.39 -14.81
C TYR A 110 4.00 13.73 -14.61
N VAL A 111 2.82 13.88 -15.18
CA VAL A 111 2.08 15.16 -15.13
C VAL A 111 1.32 15.26 -13.80
N GLY A 112 1.74 16.20 -12.97
CA GLY A 112 1.17 16.40 -11.64
C GLY A 112 1.75 15.47 -10.57
N PRO A 113 1.17 15.47 -9.36
CA PRO A 113 1.56 14.56 -8.31
C PRO A 113 1.24 13.10 -8.68
N TRP A 114 2.11 12.19 -8.25
CA TRP A 114 1.90 10.76 -8.43
C TRP A 114 1.36 10.14 -7.13
N LEU A 115 0.37 9.27 -7.26
CA LEU A 115 -0.14 8.41 -6.19
C LEU A 115 -0.05 6.94 -6.61
N PRO A 116 0.07 5.99 -5.67
CA PRO A 116 0.01 4.57 -6.01
C PRO A 116 -1.34 4.21 -6.65
N GLU A 117 -1.34 3.18 -7.47
CA GLU A 117 -2.58 2.60 -8.02
C GLU A 117 -3.40 2.01 -6.86
N PRO A 118 -4.69 2.33 -6.76
CA PRO A 118 -5.54 1.76 -5.72
C PRO A 118 -5.63 0.24 -5.86
N TYR A 119 -5.34 -0.46 -4.76
CA TYR A 119 -5.36 -1.92 -4.71
C TYR A 119 -6.46 -2.39 -3.76
N VAL A 120 -7.41 -3.18 -4.28
CA VAL A 120 -8.54 -3.70 -3.49
C VAL A 120 -8.02 -4.69 -2.45
N THR A 121 -8.31 -4.44 -1.18
CA THR A 121 -7.89 -5.28 -0.06
C THR A 121 -9.05 -6.01 0.61
N ASP A 122 -10.27 -5.58 0.34
CA ASP A 122 -11.46 -6.29 0.78
C ASP A 122 -11.87 -7.34 -0.26
N PHE A 123 -11.58 -8.60 0.04
CA PHE A 123 -11.97 -9.72 -0.82
C PHE A 123 -13.33 -10.33 -0.45
N GLY A 124 -14.08 -9.72 0.45
CA GLY A 124 -15.32 -10.27 0.98
C GLY A 124 -15.14 -11.69 1.56
N ASP A 125 -16.23 -12.43 1.68
CA ASP A 125 -16.21 -13.82 2.19
C ASP A 125 -15.77 -14.87 1.15
N THR A 126 -15.35 -14.44 -0.05
CA THR A 126 -15.09 -15.32 -1.19
C THR A 126 -13.65 -15.86 -1.25
N VAL A 127 -12.72 -15.34 -0.46
CA VAL A 127 -11.32 -15.83 -0.43
C VAL A 127 -11.13 -16.81 0.73
N PRO A 128 -10.86 -18.09 0.47
CA PRO A 128 -10.80 -19.13 1.50
C PRO A 128 -9.56 -19.10 2.39
N ASP A 129 -8.47 -18.44 1.97
CA ASP A 129 -7.19 -18.57 2.66
C ASP A 129 -6.87 -17.36 3.56
N THR A 130 -6.79 -17.62 4.86
CA THR A 130 -6.38 -16.66 5.89
C THR A 130 -4.95 -16.15 5.71
N ALA A 131 -4.06 -16.94 5.10
CA ALA A 131 -2.68 -16.53 4.83
C ALA A 131 -2.60 -15.52 3.68
N GLU A 132 -3.39 -15.70 2.64
CA GLU A 132 -3.49 -14.77 1.52
C GLU A 132 -4.12 -13.45 1.95
N ARG A 133 -5.18 -13.51 2.79
CA ARG A 133 -5.76 -12.32 3.44
C ARG A 133 -4.75 -11.56 4.30
N ALA A 134 -3.92 -12.26 5.08
CA ALA A 134 -2.92 -11.61 5.92
C ALA A 134 -1.84 -10.88 5.10
N VAL A 135 -1.36 -11.48 4.02
CA VAL A 135 -0.38 -10.85 3.12
C VAL A 135 -0.96 -9.63 2.39
N LEU A 136 -2.25 -9.67 2.07
CA LEU A 136 -2.95 -8.58 1.40
C LEU A 136 -3.45 -7.51 2.39
N ALA A 137 -3.88 -7.90 3.60
CA ALA A 137 -4.26 -6.98 4.67
C ALA A 137 -3.07 -6.19 5.23
N ASP A 138 -1.85 -6.72 5.11
CA ASP A 138 -0.59 -5.99 5.33
C ASP A 138 -0.26 -5.01 4.19
N SER A 139 -1.26 -4.67 3.36
CA SER A 139 -1.06 -3.67 2.32
C SER A 139 -0.69 -2.34 2.97
N VAL A 140 0.44 -1.81 2.53
CA VAL A 140 0.98 -0.56 3.04
C VAL A 140 0.01 0.57 2.71
N SER A 141 -0.33 1.40 3.68
CA SER A 141 -1.22 2.55 3.46
C SER A 141 -0.70 3.46 2.34
N VAL A 142 -1.61 4.14 1.64
CA VAL A 142 -1.25 5.10 0.59
C VAL A 142 -0.22 6.12 1.10
N ALA A 143 -0.36 6.59 2.35
CA ALA A 143 0.59 7.51 2.96
C ALA A 143 2.02 6.97 2.95
N VAL A 144 2.21 5.70 3.34
CA VAL A 144 3.53 5.06 3.32
C VAL A 144 4.03 4.83 1.90
N LEU A 145 3.17 4.35 0.98
CA LEU A 145 3.55 4.16 -0.43
C LEU A 145 4.02 5.46 -1.09
N VAL A 146 3.36 6.58 -0.79
CA VAL A 146 3.77 7.92 -1.25
C VAL A 146 5.14 8.31 -0.71
N VAL A 147 5.43 8.00 0.56
CA VAL A 147 6.76 8.25 1.13
C VAL A 147 7.80 7.33 0.49
N LEU A 148 7.49 6.06 0.25
CA LEU A 148 8.39 5.11 -0.41
C LEU A 148 8.79 5.56 -1.81
N GLU A 149 7.94 6.32 -2.53
CA GLU A 149 8.26 6.87 -3.85
C GLU A 149 9.49 7.80 -3.84
N SER A 150 9.73 8.46 -2.72
CA SER A 150 10.88 9.36 -2.55
C SER A 150 12.20 8.65 -2.22
N LEU A 151 12.17 7.34 -1.94
CA LEU A 151 13.36 6.53 -1.67
C LEU A 151 14.08 6.13 -2.96
N SER A 152 15.38 5.91 -2.87
CA SER A 152 16.10 5.22 -3.94
C SER A 152 15.60 3.78 -4.08
N PRO A 153 15.74 3.15 -5.28
CA PRO A 153 15.29 1.77 -5.47
C PRO A 153 15.86 0.77 -4.47
N LEU A 154 17.12 0.95 -4.04
CA LEU A 154 17.76 0.07 -3.05
C LEU A 154 17.25 0.34 -1.63
N GLU A 155 17.06 1.60 -1.24
CA GLU A 155 16.48 1.94 0.07
C GLU A 155 15.06 1.43 0.19
N ARG A 156 14.27 1.57 -0.89
CA ARG A 156 12.89 1.03 -0.96
C ARG A 156 12.91 -0.49 -0.82
N ALA A 157 13.77 -1.20 -1.54
CA ALA A 157 13.88 -2.65 -1.47
C ALA A 157 14.23 -3.12 -0.05
N VAL A 158 15.25 -2.53 0.57
CA VAL A 158 15.67 -2.87 1.94
C VAL A 158 14.55 -2.60 2.94
N PHE A 159 13.87 -1.45 2.82
CA PHE A 159 12.74 -1.10 3.69
C PHE A 159 11.60 -2.11 3.54
N VAL A 160 11.16 -2.39 2.32
CA VAL A 160 10.06 -3.33 2.05
C VAL A 160 10.41 -4.73 2.57
N LEU A 161 11.58 -5.26 2.24
CA LEU A 161 11.98 -6.60 2.70
C LEU A 161 12.09 -6.69 4.23
N ARG A 162 12.60 -5.64 4.86
CA ARG A 162 12.82 -5.64 6.32
C ARG A 162 11.56 -5.35 7.11
N GLU A 163 10.85 -4.28 6.76
CA GLU A 163 9.75 -3.78 7.59
C GLU A 163 8.40 -4.44 7.24
N ALA A 164 8.15 -4.74 5.95
CA ALA A 164 6.91 -5.38 5.55
C ALA A 164 6.98 -6.92 5.59
N PHE A 165 8.13 -7.52 5.28
CA PHE A 165 8.28 -8.97 5.19
C PHE A 165 9.21 -9.60 6.23
N ALA A 166 9.76 -8.79 7.14
CA ALA A 166 10.58 -9.20 8.28
C ALA A 166 11.81 -10.05 7.93
N PHE A 167 12.35 -9.94 6.70
CA PHE A 167 13.57 -10.66 6.33
C PHE A 167 14.76 -10.24 7.19
N PRO A 168 15.62 -11.18 7.64
CA PRO A 168 16.87 -10.88 8.31
C PRO A 168 17.81 -10.04 7.43
N TYR A 169 18.64 -9.20 8.03
CA TYR A 169 19.59 -8.37 7.25
C TYR A 169 20.58 -9.19 6.44
N ALA A 170 21.00 -10.36 6.96
CA ALA A 170 21.87 -11.29 6.24
C ALA A 170 21.21 -11.79 4.94
N ASP A 171 19.94 -12.14 4.99
CA ASP A 171 19.19 -12.63 3.83
C ASP A 171 19.00 -11.50 2.81
N ILE A 172 18.64 -10.30 3.28
CA ILE A 172 18.52 -9.12 2.41
C ILE A 172 19.86 -8.81 1.74
N ALA A 173 20.96 -8.93 2.46
CA ALA A 173 22.32 -8.74 1.94
C ALA A 173 22.63 -9.74 0.81
N ALA A 174 22.31 -11.00 1.01
CA ALA A 174 22.44 -12.04 -0.01
C ALA A 174 21.54 -11.81 -1.21
N MET A 175 20.27 -11.40 -0.99
CA MET A 175 19.31 -11.09 -2.07
C MET A 175 19.79 -9.94 -2.96
N LEU A 176 20.37 -8.89 -2.36
CA LEU A 176 20.77 -7.66 -3.04
C LEU A 176 22.23 -7.65 -3.49
N ASP A 177 22.99 -8.71 -3.18
CA ASP A 177 24.43 -8.81 -3.47
C ASP A 177 25.20 -7.64 -2.82
N ARG A 178 25.02 -7.47 -1.52
CA ARG A 178 25.60 -6.41 -0.70
C ARG A 178 26.13 -6.95 0.62
N GLY A 179 27.05 -6.21 1.24
CA GLY A 179 27.46 -6.51 2.61
C GLY A 179 26.36 -6.15 3.62
N GLU A 180 26.19 -6.95 4.65
CA GLU A 180 25.20 -6.72 5.71
C GLU A 180 25.32 -5.33 6.36
N PRO A 181 26.53 -4.78 6.65
CA PRO A 181 26.66 -3.43 7.17
C PRO A 181 26.06 -2.36 6.25
N ALA A 182 26.23 -2.50 4.92
CA ALA A 182 25.66 -1.58 3.95
C ALA A 182 24.12 -1.65 3.93
N VAL A 183 23.55 -2.87 4.04
CA VAL A 183 22.10 -3.08 4.14
C VAL A 183 21.53 -2.45 5.41
N ARG A 184 22.21 -2.60 6.56
CA ARG A 184 21.82 -1.95 7.82
C ARG A 184 21.82 -0.42 7.71
N GLN A 185 22.80 0.17 7.01
CA GLN A 185 22.84 1.61 6.76
C GLN A 185 21.68 2.06 5.85
N LEU A 186 21.39 1.31 4.78
CA LEU A 186 20.25 1.58 3.90
C LEU A 186 18.94 1.53 4.68
N ALA A 187 18.74 0.48 5.51
CA ALA A 187 17.56 0.35 6.36
C ALA A 187 17.40 1.52 7.33
N GLY A 188 18.49 1.95 7.98
CA GLY A 188 18.47 3.08 8.91
C GLY A 188 18.06 4.39 8.22
N ARG A 189 18.63 4.67 7.04
CA ARG A 189 18.26 5.86 6.24
C ARG A 189 16.80 5.81 5.79
N ALA A 190 16.38 4.67 5.23
CA ALA A 190 15.02 4.50 4.75
C ALA A 190 14.00 4.65 5.89
N ARG A 191 14.26 4.03 7.05
CA ARG A 191 13.40 4.13 8.24
C ARG A 191 13.29 5.59 8.71
N LYS A 192 14.42 6.29 8.88
CA LYS A 192 14.43 7.70 9.28
C LYS A 192 13.61 8.55 8.31
N HIS A 193 13.79 8.35 7.01
CA HIS A 193 13.08 9.09 5.98
C HIS A 193 11.55 8.84 6.02
N VAL A 194 11.14 7.59 6.28
CA VAL A 194 9.72 7.24 6.43
C VAL A 194 9.16 7.81 7.74
N GLU A 195 9.87 7.69 8.87
CA GLU A 195 9.43 8.23 10.17
C GLU A 195 9.25 9.74 10.16
N GLU A 196 10.12 10.48 9.47
CA GLU A 196 10.03 11.94 9.36
C GLU A 196 8.81 12.42 8.55
N ARG A 197 8.26 11.56 7.68
CA ARG A 197 7.18 11.92 6.76
C ARG A 197 5.86 11.19 7.00
N ARG A 198 5.87 10.21 7.88
CA ARG A 198 4.68 9.44 8.21
C ARG A 198 3.90 10.10 9.34
N PRO A 199 2.56 10.13 9.27
CA PRO A 199 1.71 10.43 10.42
C PRO A 199 1.96 9.44 11.56
N ARG A 200 2.02 9.96 12.78
CA ARG A 200 2.52 9.21 13.96
C ARG A 200 1.48 8.33 14.67
N TYR A 201 0.22 8.28 14.20
CA TYR A 201 -0.85 7.65 14.97
C TYR A 201 -1.69 6.70 14.11
N GLU A 202 -1.91 5.51 14.63
CA GLU A 202 -2.85 4.55 14.08
C GLU A 202 -4.25 4.90 14.60
N VAL A 203 -5.17 5.19 13.69
CA VAL A 203 -6.60 5.35 13.98
C VAL A 203 -7.28 4.03 13.69
N ASP A 204 -8.19 3.61 14.57
CA ASP A 204 -9.01 2.41 14.38
C ASP A 204 -9.68 2.45 12.99
N PRO A 205 -9.70 1.32 12.24
CA PRO A 205 -10.35 1.23 10.93
C PRO A 205 -11.81 1.71 10.92
N ALA A 206 -12.59 1.40 11.97
CA ALA A 206 -13.96 1.87 12.10
C ALA A 206 -14.04 3.40 12.21
N GLN A 207 -13.16 4.02 12.97
CA GLN A 207 -13.08 5.47 13.08
C GLN A 207 -12.65 6.11 11.75
N ARG A 208 -11.71 5.50 11.02
CA ARG A 208 -11.31 5.99 9.70
C ARG A 208 -12.46 5.98 8.71
N ARG A 209 -13.30 4.96 8.75
CA ARG A 209 -14.50 4.87 7.90
C ARG A 209 -15.50 5.98 8.25
N ASP A 210 -15.83 6.19 9.53
CA ASP A 210 -16.70 7.28 9.98
C ASP A 210 -16.16 8.65 9.51
N PHE A 211 -14.85 8.89 9.66
CA PHE A 211 -14.22 10.10 9.15
C PHE A 211 -14.41 10.25 7.63
N THR A 212 -14.23 9.18 6.88
CA THR A 212 -14.38 9.22 5.42
C THR A 212 -15.82 9.52 5.02
N GLU A 213 -16.80 8.92 5.68
CA GLU A 213 -18.22 9.14 5.42
C GLU A 213 -18.62 10.58 5.75
N ARG A 214 -18.27 11.09 6.92
CA ARG A 214 -18.55 12.48 7.34
C ARG A 214 -17.86 13.51 6.45
N PHE A 215 -16.62 13.25 6.07
CA PHE A 215 -15.86 14.12 5.19
C PHE A 215 -16.53 14.25 3.80
N LEU A 216 -16.96 13.13 3.23
CA LEU A 216 -17.61 13.14 1.92
C LEU A 216 -19.01 13.76 1.98
N ALA A 217 -19.76 13.54 3.04
CA ALA A 217 -21.05 14.17 3.26
C ALA A 217 -20.89 15.69 3.33
N ALA A 218 -20.00 16.21 4.16
CA ALA A 218 -19.73 17.64 4.28
C ALA A 218 -19.26 18.24 2.93
N ALA A 219 -18.43 17.51 2.18
CA ALA A 219 -18.00 17.95 0.85
C ALA A 219 -19.16 18.02 -0.16
N ALA A 220 -20.01 16.98 -0.19
CA ALA A 220 -21.16 16.88 -1.09
C ALA A 220 -22.23 17.95 -0.80
N ASP A 221 -22.48 18.21 0.48
CA ASP A 221 -23.44 19.23 0.95
C ASP A 221 -22.91 20.67 0.81
N GLY A 222 -21.62 20.82 0.46
CA GLY A 222 -20.97 22.13 0.39
C GLY A 222 -20.74 22.76 1.76
N ASP A 223 -20.76 21.96 2.83
CA ASP A 223 -20.54 22.40 4.22
C ASP A 223 -19.05 22.66 4.47
N LEU A 224 -18.65 23.88 4.17
CA LEU A 224 -17.27 24.32 4.39
C LEU A 224 -16.89 24.33 5.88
N GLU A 225 -17.81 24.66 6.77
CA GLU A 225 -17.57 24.72 8.21
C GLU A 225 -17.35 23.29 8.76
N GLY A 226 -18.20 22.34 8.37
CA GLY A 226 -18.04 20.93 8.71
C GLY A 226 -16.74 20.34 8.19
N LEU A 227 -16.35 20.67 6.96
CA LEU A 227 -15.03 20.30 6.43
C LEU A 227 -13.87 20.87 7.24
N MET A 228 -13.95 22.17 7.57
CA MET A 228 -12.91 22.84 8.37
C MET A 228 -12.74 22.21 9.75
N ALA A 229 -13.83 21.72 10.35
CA ALA A 229 -13.78 21.02 11.64
C ALA A 229 -13.07 19.66 11.55
N LEU A 230 -13.19 18.97 10.41
CA LEU A 230 -12.56 17.67 10.18
C LEU A 230 -11.09 17.78 9.73
N LEU A 231 -10.71 18.86 9.05
CA LEU A 231 -9.38 19.03 8.48
C LEU A 231 -8.35 19.52 9.54
N ALA A 232 -7.14 19.00 9.47
CA ALA A 232 -6.00 19.58 10.19
C ALA A 232 -5.63 20.94 9.56
N PRO A 233 -5.11 21.92 10.33
CA PRO A 233 -4.71 23.23 9.81
C PRO A 233 -3.74 23.11 8.61
N GLU A 234 -2.79 22.18 8.69
CA GLU A 234 -1.74 21.92 7.69
C GLU A 234 -2.11 20.79 6.72
N VAL A 235 -3.39 20.46 6.60
CA VAL A 235 -3.86 19.38 5.70
C VAL A 235 -3.34 19.55 4.30
N ARG A 236 -3.04 18.41 3.67
CA ARG A 236 -2.56 18.35 2.29
C ARG A 236 -3.57 17.60 1.43
N LEU A 237 -3.83 18.11 0.23
CA LEU A 237 -4.58 17.39 -0.80
C LEU A 237 -3.66 17.09 -1.97
N VAL A 238 -3.54 15.82 -2.29
CA VAL A 238 -2.72 15.29 -3.39
C VAL A 238 -3.66 14.67 -4.42
N GLY A 239 -3.69 15.23 -5.61
CA GLY A 239 -4.53 14.74 -6.71
C GLY A 239 -3.68 14.16 -7.83
N ASP A 240 -3.97 12.92 -8.21
CA ASP A 240 -3.31 12.23 -9.32
C ASP A 240 -4.26 12.03 -10.49
N SER A 241 -4.01 12.73 -11.59
CA SER A 241 -4.72 12.58 -12.86
C SER A 241 -3.85 12.01 -13.99
N GLY A 242 -2.52 11.99 -13.80
CA GLY A 242 -1.58 11.65 -14.86
C GLY A 242 -1.71 12.54 -16.11
N GLY A 243 -2.31 13.72 -15.97
CA GLY A 243 -2.63 14.63 -17.09
C GLY A 243 -3.81 14.17 -17.96
N LYS A 244 -4.54 13.11 -17.58
CA LYS A 244 -5.62 12.48 -18.37
C LYS A 244 -7.02 12.86 -17.88
N SER A 245 -7.12 13.49 -16.73
CA SER A 245 -8.38 13.99 -16.15
C SER A 245 -8.12 15.27 -15.34
N GLN A 246 -9.20 15.88 -14.82
CA GLN A 246 -9.08 17.09 -14.02
C GLN A 246 -8.73 16.76 -12.57
N ALA A 247 -7.55 17.18 -12.12
CA ALA A 247 -7.13 17.18 -10.73
C ALA A 247 -6.11 18.30 -10.49
N PRO A 248 -5.85 18.70 -9.23
CA PRO A 248 -4.83 19.68 -8.94
C PRO A 248 -3.45 19.18 -9.41
N LEU A 249 -2.77 19.97 -10.24
CA LEU A 249 -1.41 19.67 -10.71
C LEU A 249 -0.35 19.93 -9.65
N ARG A 250 -0.73 20.48 -8.50
CA ARG A 250 0.15 20.74 -7.35
C ARG A 250 -0.58 20.35 -6.07
N VAL A 251 0.17 19.96 -5.07
CA VAL A 251 -0.36 19.70 -3.73
C VAL A 251 -1.00 20.98 -3.19
N LEU A 252 -2.27 20.90 -2.81
CA LEU A 252 -2.93 21.96 -2.05
C LEU A 252 -2.60 21.80 -0.57
N GLN A 253 -2.39 22.89 0.11
CA GLN A 253 -2.05 22.92 1.54
C GLN A 253 -2.94 23.91 2.26
N THR A 254 -3.21 23.68 3.52
CA THR A 254 -4.09 24.38 4.45
C THR A 254 -5.56 24.03 4.31
N ALA A 255 -6.24 23.96 5.46
CA ALA A 255 -7.65 23.59 5.54
C ALA A 255 -8.54 24.50 4.66
N ASP A 256 -8.30 25.81 4.63
CA ASP A 256 -9.08 26.76 3.83
C ASP A 256 -9.00 26.44 2.33
N LYS A 257 -7.79 26.23 1.79
CA LYS A 257 -7.62 25.93 0.37
C LYS A 257 -8.19 24.58 -0.02
N VAL A 258 -7.98 23.57 0.83
CA VAL A 258 -8.49 22.22 0.61
C VAL A 258 -10.01 22.19 0.70
N GLY A 259 -10.60 22.79 1.74
CA GLY A 259 -12.04 22.85 1.91
C GLY A 259 -12.75 23.56 0.76
N ARG A 260 -12.28 24.77 0.38
CA ARG A 260 -12.85 25.50 -0.78
C ARG A 260 -12.72 24.75 -2.09
N PHE A 261 -11.60 24.07 -2.30
CA PHE A 261 -11.43 23.23 -3.50
C PHE A 261 -12.45 22.09 -3.53
N LEU A 262 -12.64 21.37 -2.41
CA LEU A 262 -13.57 20.24 -2.33
C LEU A 262 -15.03 20.68 -2.53
N VAL A 263 -15.46 21.74 -1.86
CA VAL A 263 -16.79 22.35 -2.07
C VAL A 263 -16.98 22.79 -3.52
N GLY A 264 -15.97 23.46 -4.10
CA GLY A 264 -16.04 23.93 -5.47
C GLY A 264 -16.08 22.80 -6.51
N VAL A 265 -15.48 21.63 -6.21
CA VAL A 265 -15.59 20.44 -7.06
C VAL A 265 -16.97 19.79 -6.91
N ALA A 266 -17.46 19.63 -5.68
CA ALA A 266 -18.76 19.04 -5.41
C ALA A 266 -19.90 19.82 -6.10
N GLN A 267 -19.86 21.15 -6.06
CA GLN A 267 -20.84 22.02 -6.74
C GLN A 267 -20.81 21.90 -8.28
N LYS A 268 -19.67 21.50 -8.85
CA LYS A 268 -19.50 21.30 -10.29
C LYS A 268 -19.73 19.84 -10.72
N SER A 269 -19.95 18.96 -9.74
CA SER A 269 -20.13 17.54 -10.01
C SER A 269 -21.37 17.28 -10.87
N LEU A 270 -21.21 16.42 -11.86
CA LEU A 270 -22.28 16.05 -12.76
C LEU A 270 -23.38 15.25 -12.02
N PRO A 271 -24.66 15.42 -12.39
CA PRO A 271 -25.71 14.56 -11.87
C PRO A 271 -25.44 13.10 -12.25
N GLY A 272 -25.74 12.17 -11.34
CA GLY A 272 -25.56 10.73 -11.59
C GLY A 272 -24.26 10.14 -11.05
N LEU A 273 -23.52 10.87 -10.21
CA LEU A 273 -22.43 10.29 -9.45
C LEU A 273 -22.98 9.45 -8.29
N SER A 274 -22.39 8.30 -8.07
CA SER A 274 -22.64 7.46 -6.90
C SER A 274 -21.34 7.18 -6.14
N VAL A 275 -21.47 6.88 -4.85
CA VAL A 275 -20.34 6.59 -3.96
C VAL A 275 -20.43 5.15 -3.49
N ARG A 276 -19.34 4.40 -3.62
CA ARG A 276 -19.18 3.08 -3.03
C ARG A 276 -18.00 3.10 -2.07
N PHE A 277 -18.24 2.66 -0.84
CA PHE A 277 -17.18 2.48 0.15
C PHE A 277 -16.59 1.09 0.03
N LEU A 278 -15.28 1.00 0.07
CA LEU A 278 -14.51 -0.24 -0.01
C LEU A 278 -13.17 -0.08 0.70
N GLU A 279 -12.45 -1.18 0.90
CA GLU A 279 -11.10 -1.14 1.43
C GLU A 279 -10.07 -1.17 0.30
N LEU A 280 -9.21 -0.15 0.28
CA LEU A 280 -8.08 -0.05 -0.65
C LEU A 280 -6.81 0.20 0.15
N ASN A 281 -5.74 -0.50 -0.21
CA ASN A 281 -4.44 -0.30 0.41
C ASN A 281 -4.49 -0.40 1.96
N GLY A 282 -5.29 -1.33 2.50
CA GLY A 282 -5.44 -1.55 3.94
C GLY A 282 -6.18 -0.46 4.71
N GLY A 283 -6.96 0.36 4.01
CA GLY A 283 -7.76 1.39 4.65
C GLY A 283 -9.05 1.72 3.91
N PRO A 284 -10.00 2.37 4.60
CA PRO A 284 -11.25 2.77 3.99
C PRO A 284 -11.01 3.77 2.85
N ALA A 285 -11.74 3.57 1.78
CA ALA A 285 -11.72 4.39 0.58
C ALA A 285 -13.14 4.63 0.07
N ALA A 286 -13.32 5.73 -0.64
CA ALA A 286 -14.54 6.01 -1.37
C ALA A 286 -14.24 6.01 -2.88
N LEU A 287 -14.90 5.12 -3.59
CA LEU A 287 -14.92 5.07 -5.04
C LEU A 287 -16.11 5.87 -5.54
N ILE A 288 -15.84 6.92 -6.29
CA ILE A 288 -16.84 7.71 -6.98
C ILE A 288 -17.04 7.11 -8.37
N LEU A 289 -18.29 6.83 -8.71
CA LEU A 289 -18.68 6.26 -9.99
C LEU A 289 -19.49 7.29 -10.78
N SER A 290 -19.26 7.35 -12.09
CA SER A 290 -20.11 8.04 -13.06
C SER A 290 -20.85 6.99 -13.89
N GLY A 291 -22.13 6.74 -13.54
CA GLY A 291 -22.80 5.51 -13.93
C GLY A 291 -22.05 4.31 -13.33
N ASP A 292 -21.67 3.34 -14.18
CA ASP A 292 -20.90 2.14 -13.74
C ASP A 292 -19.38 2.29 -13.90
N LYS A 293 -18.89 3.50 -14.25
CA LYS A 293 -17.46 3.70 -14.51
C LYS A 293 -16.78 4.40 -13.32
N PRO A 294 -15.63 3.88 -12.84
CA PRO A 294 -14.79 4.59 -11.89
C PRO A 294 -14.38 5.98 -12.39
N ASP A 295 -14.70 7.02 -11.63
CA ASP A 295 -14.27 8.40 -11.89
C ASP A 295 -13.10 8.81 -11.01
N SER A 296 -13.21 8.52 -9.71
CA SER A 296 -12.18 8.87 -8.73
C SER A 296 -12.22 8.00 -7.50
N VAL A 297 -11.07 7.90 -6.84
CA VAL A 297 -10.92 7.27 -5.52
C VAL A 297 -10.44 8.30 -4.53
N PHE A 298 -11.09 8.35 -3.36
CA PHE A 298 -10.70 9.16 -2.22
C PHE A 298 -10.20 8.26 -1.09
N GLN A 299 -9.04 8.60 -0.54
CA GLN A 299 -8.54 8.02 0.69
C GLN A 299 -8.06 9.12 1.63
N LEU A 300 -8.31 8.94 2.92
CA LEU A 300 -7.94 9.90 3.95
C LEU A 300 -6.84 9.32 4.83
N ASP A 301 -5.90 10.18 5.17
CA ASP A 301 -4.95 9.93 6.24
C ASP A 301 -5.40 10.73 7.45
N VAL A 302 -5.75 10.03 8.52
CA VAL A 302 -6.34 10.61 9.73
C VAL A 302 -5.41 10.37 10.91
N ALA A 303 -5.09 11.44 11.63
CA ALA A 303 -4.33 11.39 12.87
C ALA A 303 -4.85 12.48 13.84
N ASP A 304 -4.80 12.20 15.14
CA ASP A 304 -5.25 13.12 16.19
C ASP A 304 -6.70 13.62 16.00
N GLY A 305 -7.58 12.75 15.48
CA GLY A 305 -8.97 13.07 15.21
C GLY A 305 -9.17 14.10 14.09
N ARG A 306 -8.20 14.27 13.19
CA ARG A 306 -8.26 15.19 12.05
C ARG A 306 -7.66 14.57 10.78
N VAL A 307 -8.18 14.98 9.63
CA VAL A 307 -7.65 14.61 8.32
C VAL A 307 -6.35 15.36 8.07
N GLN A 308 -5.24 14.64 7.97
CA GLN A 308 -3.91 15.18 7.69
C GLN A 308 -3.62 15.24 6.19
N SER A 309 -4.14 14.26 5.44
CA SER A 309 -3.97 14.22 3.99
C SER A 309 -5.23 13.66 3.31
N VAL A 310 -5.54 14.24 2.16
CA VAL A 310 -6.57 13.76 1.24
C VAL A 310 -5.87 13.30 -0.04
N TYR A 311 -6.02 12.03 -0.39
CA TYR A 311 -5.49 11.45 -1.61
C TYR A 311 -6.62 11.22 -2.60
N ILE A 312 -6.47 11.76 -3.82
CA ILE A 312 -7.49 11.64 -4.88
C ILE A 312 -6.83 11.05 -6.12
N VAL A 313 -7.17 9.82 -6.47
CA VAL A 313 -6.75 9.21 -7.73
C VAL A 313 -7.86 9.40 -8.76
N ARG A 314 -7.56 10.10 -9.84
CA ARG A 314 -8.42 10.33 -11.01
C ARG A 314 -7.76 9.91 -12.31
N ASN A 315 -6.56 9.33 -12.26
CA ASN A 315 -5.92 8.79 -13.45
C ASN A 315 -6.68 7.54 -13.93
N PRO A 316 -7.32 7.58 -15.12
CA PRO A 316 -8.12 6.45 -15.60
C PRO A 316 -7.32 5.17 -15.79
N ASP A 317 -6.02 5.26 -16.05
CA ASP A 317 -5.18 4.06 -16.16
C ASP A 317 -5.01 3.31 -14.82
N LYS A 318 -5.09 4.05 -13.70
CA LYS A 318 -4.99 3.51 -12.33
C LYS A 318 -6.33 3.07 -11.75
N LEU A 319 -7.43 3.36 -12.44
CA LEU A 319 -8.77 2.99 -11.98
C LEU A 319 -9.33 1.78 -12.72
N ARG A 320 -8.59 1.20 -13.68
CA ARG A 320 -9.07 0.09 -14.52
C ARG A 320 -9.39 -1.16 -13.71
N SER A 321 -8.56 -1.48 -12.72
CA SER A 321 -8.74 -2.63 -11.84
C SER A 321 -10.02 -2.55 -10.98
N LEU A 322 -10.55 -1.35 -10.77
CA LEU A 322 -11.76 -1.11 -9.98
C LEU A 322 -13.06 -1.17 -10.80
N ALA A 323 -12.97 -1.27 -12.12
CA ALA A 323 -14.14 -1.34 -13.02
C ALA A 323 -14.85 -2.70 -12.98
N VAL A 324 -14.22 -3.72 -12.41
CA VAL A 324 -14.69 -5.11 -12.39
C VAL A 324 -15.13 -5.55 -10.98
N ALA A 325 -14.93 -4.71 -9.98
CA ALA A 325 -15.21 -5.02 -8.57
C ALA A 325 -16.62 -4.60 -8.12
#